data_8d7c4a156ee8f241fb30d09ffc8708a6
#
_entry.id   8d7c4a156ee8f241fb30d09ffc8708a6
#
_cell.length_a   1.000
_cell.length_b   1.000
_cell.length_c   1.000
_cell.angle_alpha   90.00
_cell.angle_beta   90.00
_cell.angle_gamma   90.00
#
_symmetry.space_group_name_H-M   'P 1'
#
loop_
_entity.id
_entity.type
_entity.pdbx_description
1 polymer ?
#
loop_
_entity_poly.entity_id
_entity_poly.type
_entity_poly.pdbx_seq_one_letter_code
_entity_poly.pdbx_strand_id
1 'polypeptide(L)'
;MRHYELMVILDPSLDERTVAPSLDTFLNVVRKDGGTVDGVDIWGKRRLAYEIEKNSEGIYAVIDLNAEPDTVNELDRQLKLNESVLRTKVLRE
;
A
#
# COMPACT_ATOMS: atom_id res chain seq x y z
N MET A 1 5.13 9.91 -16.92
CA MET A 1 4.74 9.35 -15.61
C MET A 1 3.62 10.16 -14.99
N ARG A 2 2.83 9.51 -14.16
CA ARG A 2 1.72 10.14 -13.48
C ARG A 2 1.91 10.03 -11.98
N HIS A 3 1.33 10.98 -11.25
CA HIS A 3 1.35 10.95 -9.80
C HIS A 3 0.14 10.17 -9.27
N TYR A 4 0.41 9.26 -8.35
CA TYR A 4 -0.62 8.44 -7.70
C TYR A 4 -0.47 8.50 -6.20
N GLU A 5 -1.60 8.37 -5.52
CA GLU A 5 -1.65 8.13 -4.09
C GLU A 5 -2.21 6.74 -3.88
N LEU A 6 -1.46 5.91 -3.17
CA LEU A 6 -1.84 4.53 -2.89
C LEU A 6 -2.18 4.42 -1.41
N MET A 7 -3.41 3.99 -1.12
CA MET A 7 -3.81 3.70 0.25
C MET A 7 -3.84 2.19 0.44
N VAL A 8 -3.16 1.70 1.45
CA VAL A 8 -3.07 0.27 1.77
C VAL A 8 -3.56 0.06 3.19
N ILE A 9 -4.42 -0.94 3.37
CA ILE A 9 -4.85 -1.38 4.70
C ILE A 9 -4.27 -2.77 4.93
N LEU A 10 -3.49 -2.90 5.97
CA LEU A 10 -2.77 -4.13 6.30
C LEU A 10 -3.40 -4.82 7.51
N ASP A 11 -3.15 -6.12 7.65
CA ASP A 11 -3.64 -6.91 8.78
C ASP A 11 -3.17 -6.30 10.10
N PRO A 12 -4.08 -6.07 11.06
CA PRO A 12 -3.71 -5.43 12.33
C PRO A 12 -2.82 -6.30 13.22
N SER A 13 -2.70 -7.59 12.93
CA SER A 13 -1.83 -8.48 13.68
C SER A 13 -0.34 -8.30 13.34
N LEU A 14 -0.03 -7.56 12.25
CA LEU A 14 1.35 -7.30 11.88
C LEU A 14 2.03 -6.39 12.89
N ASP A 15 3.32 -6.65 13.13
CA ASP A 15 4.15 -5.77 13.93
C ASP A 15 4.42 -4.48 13.11
N GLU A 16 4.14 -3.33 13.70
CA GLU A 16 4.36 -2.04 13.04
C GLU A 16 5.80 -1.87 12.56
N ARG A 17 6.76 -2.52 13.23
CA ARG A 17 8.18 -2.47 12.82
C ARG A 17 8.43 -3.14 11.48
N THR A 18 7.57 -4.09 11.09
CA THR A 18 7.73 -4.83 9.83
C THR A 18 6.92 -4.21 8.69
N VAL A 19 6.02 -3.29 8.98
CA VAL A 19 5.13 -2.69 7.96
C VAL A 19 5.93 -1.90 6.93
N ALA A 20 6.81 -1.01 7.36
CA ALA A 20 7.60 -0.19 6.44
C ALA A 20 8.51 -1.04 5.55
N PRO A 21 9.29 -2.02 6.08
CA PRO A 21 10.08 -2.91 5.22
C PRO A 21 9.25 -3.73 4.25
N SER A 22 8.07 -4.20 4.66
CA SER A 22 7.18 -4.97 3.78
C SER A 22 6.69 -4.11 2.62
N LEU A 23 6.26 -2.89 2.91
CA LEU A 23 5.81 -1.96 1.87
C LEU A 23 6.96 -1.60 0.93
N ASP A 24 8.16 -1.39 1.46
CA ASP A 24 9.32 -1.06 0.65
C ASP A 24 9.64 -2.16 -0.36
N THR A 25 9.44 -3.41 0.00
CA THR A 25 9.62 -4.55 -0.90
C THR A 25 8.69 -4.42 -2.12
N PHE A 26 7.42 -4.08 -1.91
CA PHE A 26 6.48 -3.86 -3.00
C PHE A 26 6.84 -2.62 -3.82
N LEU A 27 7.32 -1.57 -3.17
CA LEU A 27 7.66 -0.32 -3.85
C LEU A 27 8.89 -0.45 -4.74
N ASN A 28 9.69 -1.50 -4.58
CA ASN A 28 10.80 -1.77 -5.49
C ASN A 28 10.33 -1.98 -6.94
N VAL A 29 9.09 -2.44 -7.14
CA VAL A 29 8.50 -2.55 -8.48
C VAL A 29 8.48 -1.19 -9.15
N VAL A 30 8.09 -0.14 -8.42
CA VAL A 30 8.06 1.23 -8.92
C VAL A 30 9.46 1.70 -9.29
N ARG A 31 10.42 1.48 -8.40
CA ARG A 31 11.80 1.94 -8.61
C ARG A 31 12.47 1.25 -9.80
N LYS A 32 12.23 -0.06 -9.97
CA LYS A 32 12.78 -0.83 -11.08
C LYS A 32 12.30 -0.34 -12.44
N ASP A 33 11.06 0.13 -12.50
CA ASP A 33 10.47 0.62 -13.74
C ASP A 33 10.75 2.11 -13.98
N GLY A 34 11.63 2.70 -13.19
CA GLY A 34 12.03 4.10 -13.35
C GLY A 34 11.13 5.11 -12.65
N GLY A 35 10.16 4.64 -11.88
CA GLY A 35 9.32 5.53 -11.08
C GLY A 35 10.00 5.98 -9.80
N THR A 36 9.34 6.86 -9.07
CA THR A 36 9.84 7.38 -7.80
C THR A 36 8.78 7.23 -6.71
N VAL A 37 9.24 7.02 -5.49
CA VAL A 37 8.40 7.03 -4.31
C VAL A 37 8.68 8.32 -3.57
N ASP A 38 7.70 9.23 -3.56
CA ASP A 38 7.88 10.57 -2.99
C ASP A 38 7.65 10.60 -1.48
N GLY A 39 6.84 9.69 -0.96
CA GLY A 39 6.60 9.63 0.47
C GLY A 39 5.84 8.38 0.87
N VAL A 40 6.10 7.93 2.10
CA VAL A 40 5.37 6.82 2.72
C VAL A 40 4.93 7.31 4.10
N ASP A 41 3.63 7.34 4.33
CA ASP A 41 3.06 7.77 5.59
C ASP A 41 2.29 6.61 6.21
N ILE A 42 2.78 6.09 7.33
CA ILE A 42 2.14 4.99 8.04
C ILE A 42 1.33 5.59 9.19
N TRP A 43 0.01 5.46 9.08
CA TRP A 43 -0.91 6.04 10.07
C TRP A 43 -1.07 5.15 11.31
N GLY A 44 -0.68 3.89 11.23
CA GLY A 44 -0.86 2.94 12.31
C GLY A 44 -2.24 2.29 12.31
N LYS A 45 -2.59 1.65 13.41
CA LYS A 45 -3.88 0.98 13.54
C LYS A 45 -5.03 1.97 13.59
N ARG A 46 -6.04 1.70 12.79
CA ARG A 46 -7.27 2.50 12.75
C ARG A 46 -8.46 1.55 12.74
N ARG A 47 -9.57 2.01 13.32
CA ARG A 47 -10.82 1.27 13.24
C ARG A 47 -11.39 1.40 11.82
N LEU A 48 -11.80 0.28 11.26
CA LEU A 48 -12.41 0.24 9.94
C LEU A 48 -13.88 0.66 10.03
N ALA A 49 -14.40 1.30 8.97
CA ALA A 49 -15.80 1.67 8.91
C ALA A 49 -16.71 0.43 8.84
N TYR A 50 -16.17 -0.67 8.34
CA TYR A 50 -16.84 -1.98 8.27
C TYR A 50 -15.77 -3.06 8.33
N GLU A 51 -16.16 -4.27 8.71
CA GLU A 51 -15.23 -5.38 8.79
C GLU A 51 -14.71 -5.79 7.41
N ILE A 52 -13.40 -6.06 7.34
CA ILE A 52 -12.76 -6.64 6.17
C ILE A 52 -12.13 -7.95 6.62
N GLU A 53 -12.57 -9.08 6.04
CA GLU A 53 -12.09 -10.41 6.40
C GLU A 53 -12.11 -10.66 7.91
N LYS A 54 -13.21 -10.26 8.56
CA LYS A 54 -13.44 -10.39 10.01
C LYS A 54 -12.55 -9.50 10.89
N ASN A 55 -11.82 -8.55 10.29
CA ASN A 55 -11.04 -7.58 11.02
C ASN A 55 -11.82 -6.28 11.15
N SER A 56 -11.93 -5.76 12.37
CA SER A 56 -12.57 -4.47 12.64
C SER A 56 -11.57 -3.31 12.65
N GLU A 57 -10.28 -3.64 12.62
CA GLU A 57 -9.19 -2.68 12.58
C GLU A 57 -8.22 -3.04 11.47
N GLY A 58 -7.38 -2.08 11.07
CA GLY A 58 -6.32 -2.32 10.11
C GLY A 58 -5.22 -1.28 10.26
N ILE A 59 -4.06 -1.59 9.71
CA ILE A 59 -2.94 -0.66 9.68
C ILE A 59 -3.01 0.10 8.37
N TYR A 60 -3.18 1.42 8.46
CA TYR A 60 -3.28 2.29 7.28
C TYR A 60 -1.92 2.82 6.89
N ALA A 61 -1.64 2.80 5.60
CA ALA A 61 -0.46 3.43 5.03
C ALA A 61 -0.87 4.15 3.75
N VAL A 62 -0.32 5.34 3.55
CA VAL A 62 -0.55 6.15 2.35
C VAL A 62 0.80 6.40 1.70
N ILE A 63 0.88 6.13 0.40
CA ILE A 63 2.13 6.22 -0.36
C ILE A 63 1.91 7.14 -1.55
N ASP A 64 2.78 8.15 -1.67
CA ASP A 64 2.81 9.02 -2.84
C ASP A 64 3.91 8.55 -3.77
N LEU A 65 3.55 8.32 -5.03
CA LEU A 65 4.50 7.83 -6.00
C LEU A 65 4.23 8.38 -7.40
N ASN A 66 5.27 8.37 -8.22
CA ASN A 66 5.18 8.70 -9.64
C ASN A 66 5.58 7.47 -10.43
N ALA A 67 4.73 7.03 -11.32
CA ALA A 67 4.97 5.82 -12.11
C ALA A 67 4.11 5.80 -13.36
N GLU A 68 4.43 4.88 -14.26
CA GLU A 68 3.58 4.59 -15.41
C GLU A 68 2.34 3.82 -14.95
N PRO A 69 1.21 3.95 -15.64
CA PRO A 69 -0.01 3.23 -15.27
C PRO A 69 0.16 1.72 -15.17
N ASP A 70 0.94 1.11 -16.07
CA ASP A 70 1.18 -0.33 -16.05
C ASP A 70 1.94 -0.77 -14.79
N THR A 71 2.88 0.05 -14.34
CA THR A 71 3.64 -0.19 -13.12
C THR A 71 2.72 -0.17 -11.90
N VAL A 72 1.81 0.79 -11.84
CA VAL A 72 0.84 0.91 -10.74
C VAL A 72 -0.10 -0.28 -10.74
N ASN A 73 -0.56 -0.73 -11.91
CA ASN A 73 -1.43 -1.90 -12.02
C ASN A 73 -0.74 -3.16 -11.49
N GLU A 74 0.55 -3.34 -11.82
CA GLU A 74 1.33 -4.48 -11.33
C GLU A 74 1.52 -4.41 -9.82
N LEU A 75 1.80 -3.23 -9.29
CA LEU A 75 1.93 -3.02 -7.85
C LEU A 75 0.63 -3.38 -7.12
N ASP A 76 -0.49 -2.88 -7.62
CA ASP A 76 -1.81 -3.16 -7.06
C ASP A 76 -2.11 -4.65 -7.09
N ARG A 77 -1.78 -5.32 -8.19
CA ARG A 77 -1.96 -6.77 -8.32
C ARG A 77 -1.15 -7.53 -7.27
N GLN A 78 0.12 -7.18 -7.10
CA GLN A 78 0.98 -7.84 -6.11
C GLN A 78 0.47 -7.62 -4.69
N LEU A 79 0.01 -6.42 -4.38
CA LEU A 79 -0.55 -6.11 -3.06
C LEU A 79 -1.81 -6.93 -2.80
N LYS A 80 -2.68 -7.07 -3.77
CA LYS A 80 -3.92 -7.85 -3.63
C LYS A 80 -3.66 -9.35 -3.44
N LEU A 81 -2.55 -9.85 -3.95
CA LEU A 81 -2.17 -11.25 -3.78
C LEU A 81 -1.55 -11.54 -2.42
N ASN A 82 -1.17 -10.52 -1.67
CA ASN A 82 -0.53 -10.69 -0.36
C ASN A 82 -1.59 -10.84 0.73
N GLU A 83 -1.50 -11.91 1.50
CA GLU A 83 -2.47 -12.22 2.57
C GLU A 83 -2.48 -11.17 3.69
N SER A 84 -1.37 -10.47 3.88
CA SER A 84 -1.27 -9.42 4.90
C SER A 84 -1.92 -8.11 4.47
N VAL A 85 -2.30 -7.98 3.21
CA VAL A 85 -2.96 -6.78 2.69
C VAL A 85 -4.46 -7.02 2.65
N LEU A 86 -5.21 -6.27 3.45
CA LEU A 86 -6.67 -6.39 3.50
C LEU A 86 -7.34 -5.64 2.35
N ARG A 87 -6.81 -4.48 2.00
CA ARG A 87 -7.38 -3.65 0.94
C ARG A 87 -6.35 -2.69 0.38
N THR A 88 -6.48 -2.41 -0.91
CA THR A 88 -5.70 -1.36 -1.58
C THR A 88 -6.64 -0.44 -2.33
N LYS A 89 -6.25 0.83 -2.41
CA LYS A 89 -6.98 1.82 -3.21
C LYS A 89 -5.97 2.74 -3.88
N VAL A 90 -6.07 2.84 -5.20
CA VAL A 90 -5.23 3.73 -5.99
C VAL A 90 -6.02 4.98 -6.33
N LEU A 91 -5.50 6.13 -5.96
CA LEU A 91 -6.08 7.43 -6.29
C LEU A 91 -5.14 8.13 -7.27
N ARG A 92 -5.71 8.66 -8.32
CA ARG A 92 -4.96 9.37 -9.36
C ARG A 92 -5.17 10.87 -9.18
N GLU A 93 -4.05 11.56 -9.13
CA GLU A 93 -4.05 13.03 -9.09
C GLU A 93 -3.86 13.66 -10.45
#